data_783e0e7be0cf2fb7462cd44dce11a2e4
#
_entry.id   783e0e7be0cf2fb7462cd44dce11a2e4
#
_cell.length_a   1.000
_cell.length_b   1.000
_cell.length_c   1.000
_cell.angle_alpha   90.00
_cell.angle_beta   90.00
_cell.angle_gamma   90.00
#
_symmetry.space_group_name_H-M   'P 1'
#
loop_
_entity.id
_entity.type
_entity.pdbx_description
1 polymer ?
#
loop_
_entity_poly.entity_id
_entity_poly.type
_entity_poly.pdbx_seq_one_letter_code
_entity_poly.pdbx_strand_id
1 'polypeptide(L)'
;MAENRPFSEAAEGLARAERAKPANPDPADMEGLLQELTIHRREAMNLYDEHSRGSLDRREFLKRLSVLMGGTVAANALLVSLEKGYARADLVPQDDPRLYTEDITFQGATGEVRGKLARPKTDARLPGVLVIHENRGLNAHIADVARRVALEGFLALAPDALSPVGGTPQDENKAIALISELDQQSTIKNFIAAVQYLKSHPMSTGKVGVVGFCWGGGMANQLAVNSPDVSAAVPYYGRQPAAADVPKIKASLLLHYAGTDETINPGIPAYVEALKAASVDYRLYMYEGAQHAFNNDTNLARYNKQAADLAWKRTIDFFKEKLKT
;
A
#
# COMPACT_ATOMS: atom_id res chain seq x y z
N MET A 1 49.78 -53.91 -20.70
CA MET A 1 49.55 -54.03 -19.24
C MET A 1 49.17 -52.64 -18.74
N ALA A 2 47.90 -52.39 -18.58
CA ALA A 2 47.39 -51.17 -18.02
C ALA A 2 46.63 -51.57 -16.75
N GLU A 3 47.12 -51.08 -15.61
CA GLU A 3 46.59 -51.39 -14.28
C GLU A 3 45.25 -50.72 -14.07
N ASN A 4 44.25 -51.55 -13.74
CA ASN A 4 43.00 -51.16 -13.12
C ASN A 4 43.27 -50.62 -11.70
N ARG A 5 42.95 -49.37 -11.37
CA ARG A 5 42.75 -48.88 -10.03
C ARG A 5 41.27 -48.68 -9.75
N PRO A 6 40.81 -49.02 -8.55
CA PRO A 6 39.43 -49.36 -8.35
C PRO A 6 38.52 -48.15 -7.98
N PHE A 7 37.28 -48.30 -8.39
CA PHE A 7 36.11 -47.44 -8.07
C PHE A 7 35.75 -47.41 -6.60
N SER A 8 36.57 -47.91 -5.69
CA SER A 8 36.22 -48.08 -4.27
C SER A 8 36.40 -46.83 -3.39
N GLU A 9 37.34 -45.94 -3.74
CA GLU A 9 37.59 -44.74 -2.91
C GLU A 9 36.53 -43.62 -3.07
N ALA A 10 35.91 -43.52 -4.23
CA ALA A 10 34.82 -42.56 -4.44
C ALA A 10 33.50 -42.99 -3.75
N ALA A 11 33.28 -44.29 -3.65
CA ALA A 11 32.10 -44.83 -2.97
C ALA A 11 32.19 -44.71 -1.42
N GLU A 12 33.42 -44.84 -0.86
CA GLU A 12 33.62 -44.62 0.59
C GLU A 12 33.54 -43.15 1.01
N GLY A 13 33.91 -42.22 0.13
CA GLY A 13 33.76 -40.77 0.33
C GLY A 13 32.32 -40.35 0.40
N LEU A 14 31.45 -40.84 -0.48
CA LEU A 14 30.02 -40.60 -0.48
C LEU A 14 29.30 -41.22 0.72
N ALA A 15 29.66 -42.43 1.14
CA ALA A 15 29.10 -43.09 2.31
C ALA A 15 29.52 -42.46 3.65
N ARG A 16 30.58 -41.65 3.68
CA ARG A 16 31.01 -40.86 4.85
C ARG A 16 30.28 -39.54 4.94
N ALA A 17 29.93 -38.94 3.79
CA ALA A 17 29.13 -37.69 3.77
C ALA A 17 27.67 -37.92 4.17
N GLU A 18 27.10 -39.10 3.92
CA GLU A 18 25.72 -39.43 4.34
C GLU A 18 25.55 -39.76 5.83
N ARG A 19 26.65 -39.93 6.59
CA ARG A 19 26.58 -40.27 8.03
C ARG A 19 26.76 -39.09 8.98
N ALA A 20 27.03 -37.88 8.49
CA ALA A 20 26.99 -36.66 9.26
C ALA A 20 25.57 -36.07 9.16
N LYS A 21 24.63 -36.60 9.98
CA LYS A 21 23.44 -35.81 10.32
C LYS A 21 23.92 -34.48 10.88
N PRO A 22 23.50 -33.33 10.32
CA PRO A 22 23.81 -32.06 10.94
C PRO A 22 23.25 -32.14 12.37
N ALA A 23 24.10 -31.89 13.36
CA ALA A 23 23.67 -31.74 14.73
C ALA A 23 22.56 -30.68 14.73
N ASN A 24 21.42 -30.98 15.35
CA ASN A 24 20.40 -29.96 15.57
C ASN A 24 21.09 -28.79 16.29
N PRO A 25 21.03 -27.57 15.72
CA PRO A 25 21.62 -26.41 16.39
C PRO A 25 20.99 -26.26 17.77
N ASP A 26 21.78 -25.78 18.73
CA ASP A 26 21.33 -25.47 20.08
C ASP A 26 20.12 -24.50 19.99
N PRO A 27 19.04 -24.73 20.76
CA PRO A 27 17.90 -23.81 20.79
C PRO A 27 18.30 -22.34 21.01
N ALA A 28 19.35 -22.06 21.80
CA ALA A 28 19.88 -20.72 22.02
C ALA A 28 20.54 -20.14 20.74
N ASP A 29 21.25 -20.97 19.97
CA ASP A 29 21.83 -20.59 18.67
C ASP A 29 20.74 -20.33 17.62
N MET A 30 19.66 -21.10 17.66
CA MET A 30 18.49 -20.91 16.81
C MET A 30 17.76 -19.60 17.10
N GLU A 31 17.61 -19.23 18.35
CA GLU A 31 16.95 -17.99 18.76
C GLU A 31 17.77 -16.75 18.35
N GLY A 32 19.11 -16.81 18.51
CA GLY A 32 20.03 -15.79 18.01
C GLY A 32 19.97 -15.64 16.49
N LEU A 33 19.96 -16.74 15.75
CA LEU A 33 19.85 -16.73 14.28
C LEU A 33 18.49 -16.17 13.80
N LEU A 34 17.41 -16.51 14.50
CA LEU A 34 16.08 -15.98 14.19
C LEU A 34 15.97 -14.48 14.47
N GLN A 35 16.61 -13.99 15.53
CA GLN A 35 16.69 -12.57 15.83
C GLN A 35 17.50 -11.82 14.78
N GLU A 36 18.65 -12.33 14.38
CA GLU A 36 19.51 -11.75 13.35
C GLU A 36 18.83 -11.71 11.99
N LEU A 37 18.15 -12.79 11.58
CA LEU A 37 17.33 -12.84 10.38
C LEU A 37 16.16 -11.84 10.41
N THR A 38 15.59 -11.64 11.59
CA THR A 38 14.48 -10.67 11.78
C THR A 38 14.98 -9.23 11.64
N ILE A 39 16.16 -8.92 12.20
CA ILE A 39 16.79 -7.60 12.09
C ILE A 39 17.15 -7.30 10.63
N HIS A 40 17.86 -8.21 9.94
CA HIS A 40 18.24 -8.03 8.54
C HIS A 40 17.04 -7.89 7.63
N ARG A 41 15.97 -8.66 7.89
CA ARG A 41 14.72 -8.52 7.13
C ARG A 41 14.09 -7.14 7.33
N ARG A 42 14.07 -6.62 8.55
CA ARG A 42 13.53 -5.30 8.88
C ARG A 42 14.32 -4.19 8.19
N GLU A 43 15.64 -4.25 8.24
CA GLU A 43 16.53 -3.27 7.59
C GLU A 43 16.37 -3.32 6.05
N ALA A 44 16.29 -4.51 5.46
CA ALA A 44 16.03 -4.69 4.03
C ALA A 44 14.67 -4.09 3.60
N MET A 45 13.66 -4.22 4.46
CA MET A 45 12.34 -3.63 4.23
C MET A 45 12.38 -2.10 4.30
N ASN A 46 13.12 -1.51 5.24
CA ASN A 46 13.30 -0.07 5.34
C ASN A 46 14.03 0.49 4.09
N LEU A 47 15.11 -0.18 3.65
CA LEU A 47 15.81 0.18 2.41
C LEU A 47 14.89 0.11 1.18
N TYR A 48 14.05 -0.93 1.10
CA TYR A 48 13.08 -1.07 0.03
C TYR A 48 12.02 0.05 0.07
N ASP A 49 11.62 0.49 1.25
CA ASP A 49 10.71 1.62 1.44
C ASP A 49 11.31 2.95 1.02
N GLU A 50 12.56 3.22 1.38
CA GLU A 50 13.28 4.43 0.95
C GLU A 50 13.39 4.47 -0.58
N HIS A 51 13.73 3.34 -1.20
CA HIS A 51 13.78 3.22 -2.65
C HIS A 51 12.40 3.42 -3.29
N SER A 52 11.39 2.75 -2.78
CA SER A 52 10.03 2.81 -3.33
C SER A 52 9.35 4.18 -3.19
N ARG A 53 9.85 5.02 -2.29
CA ARG A 53 9.40 6.43 -2.12
C ARG A 53 10.25 7.44 -2.89
N GLY A 54 11.23 6.97 -3.67
CA GLY A 54 12.13 7.83 -4.45
C GLY A 54 13.20 8.56 -3.64
N SER A 55 13.32 8.29 -2.33
CA SER A 55 14.36 8.86 -1.47
C SER A 55 15.71 8.17 -1.60
N LEU A 56 15.76 7.01 -2.23
CA LEU A 56 16.96 6.22 -2.50
C LEU A 56 16.94 5.74 -3.94
N ASP A 57 17.97 6.10 -4.74
CA ASP A 57 18.06 5.61 -6.11
C ASP A 57 18.35 4.10 -6.18
N ARG A 58 17.97 3.47 -7.31
CA ARG A 58 18.08 2.01 -7.48
C ARG A 58 19.49 1.47 -7.28
N ARG A 59 20.51 2.21 -7.71
CA ARG A 59 21.91 1.77 -7.63
C ARG A 59 22.39 1.73 -6.18
N GLU A 60 22.12 2.78 -5.43
CA GLU A 60 22.46 2.87 -4.02
C GLU A 60 21.62 1.88 -3.18
N PHE A 61 20.35 1.71 -3.50
CA PHE A 61 19.48 0.70 -2.90
C PHE A 61 20.07 -0.72 -3.05
N LEU A 62 20.39 -1.14 -4.29
CA LEU A 62 20.94 -2.46 -4.55
C LEU A 62 22.31 -2.66 -3.88
N LYS A 63 23.13 -1.60 -3.81
CA LYS A 63 24.42 -1.63 -3.11
C LYS A 63 24.23 -1.86 -1.61
N ARG A 64 23.37 -1.08 -0.94
CA ARG A 64 23.09 -1.22 0.50
C ARG A 64 22.44 -2.57 0.82
N LEU A 65 21.49 -3.00 0.00
CA LEU A 65 20.84 -4.30 0.15
C LEU A 65 21.87 -5.45 0.00
N SER A 66 22.81 -5.34 -0.96
CA SER A 66 23.86 -6.34 -1.16
C SER A 66 24.82 -6.43 0.03
N VAL A 67 25.17 -5.30 0.65
CA VAL A 67 25.97 -5.28 1.87
C VAL A 67 25.22 -5.95 3.02
N LEU A 68 23.96 -5.57 3.22
CA LEU A 68 23.10 -6.10 4.27
C LEU A 68 22.89 -7.63 4.14
N MET A 69 22.71 -8.11 2.92
CA MET A 69 22.43 -9.52 2.64
C MET A 69 23.68 -10.38 2.43
N GLY A 70 24.88 -9.84 2.60
CA GLY A 70 26.15 -10.56 2.42
C GLY A 70 26.46 -10.93 0.97
N GLY A 71 25.82 -10.29 -0.01
CA GLY A 71 26.11 -10.47 -1.44
C GLY A 71 24.96 -10.14 -2.39
N THR A 72 25.30 -9.89 -3.64
CA THR A 72 24.36 -9.49 -4.70
C THR A 72 23.34 -10.57 -5.06
N VAL A 73 23.71 -11.85 -4.94
CA VAL A 73 22.81 -12.99 -5.23
C VAL A 73 21.70 -13.06 -4.18
N ALA A 74 22.04 -12.96 -2.91
CA ALA A 74 21.07 -12.97 -1.81
C ALA A 74 20.15 -11.72 -1.86
N ALA A 75 20.72 -10.54 -2.17
CA ALA A 75 19.98 -9.31 -2.36
C ALA A 75 18.95 -9.41 -3.51
N ASN A 76 19.37 -9.94 -4.65
CA ASN A 76 18.46 -10.14 -5.79
C ASN A 76 17.38 -11.20 -5.51
N ALA A 77 17.73 -12.29 -4.82
CA ALA A 77 16.75 -13.31 -4.42
C ALA A 77 15.68 -12.73 -3.44
N LEU A 78 16.12 -11.91 -2.50
CA LEU A 78 15.19 -11.20 -1.60
C LEU A 78 14.31 -10.20 -2.36
N LEU A 79 14.90 -9.39 -3.27
CA LEU A 79 14.16 -8.44 -4.09
C LEU A 79 13.07 -9.15 -4.91
N VAL A 80 13.43 -10.23 -5.61
CA VAL A 80 12.47 -11.06 -6.38
C VAL A 80 11.39 -11.65 -5.46
N SER A 81 11.73 -12.03 -4.22
CA SER A 81 10.76 -12.52 -3.24
C SER A 81 9.79 -11.41 -2.78
N LEU A 82 10.31 -10.20 -2.56
CA LEU A 82 9.49 -9.03 -2.22
C LEU A 82 8.57 -8.63 -3.38
N GLU A 83 9.06 -8.67 -4.61
CA GLU A 83 8.29 -8.37 -5.82
C GLU A 83 7.24 -9.47 -6.14
N LYS A 84 7.59 -10.75 -5.98
CA LYS A 84 6.65 -11.87 -6.20
C LYS A 84 5.53 -11.97 -5.16
N GLY A 85 5.68 -11.36 -4.00
CA GLY A 85 4.65 -11.30 -2.97
C GLY A 85 3.36 -10.58 -3.41
N TYR A 86 3.40 -9.86 -4.54
CA TYR A 86 2.24 -9.15 -5.12
C TYR A 86 1.33 -10.00 -6.02
N ALA A 87 1.63 -11.27 -6.23
CA ALA A 87 0.87 -12.14 -7.14
C ALA A 87 -0.25 -12.94 -6.45
N ARG A 88 -1.03 -12.32 -5.56
CA ARG A 88 -2.20 -12.97 -4.96
C ARG A 88 -3.44 -12.71 -5.81
N ALA A 89 -4.33 -13.73 -5.92
CA ALA A 89 -5.61 -13.57 -6.59
C ALA A 89 -6.49 -12.52 -5.89
N ASP A 90 -7.28 -11.78 -6.67
CA ASP A 90 -8.27 -10.83 -6.16
C ASP A 90 -9.22 -11.51 -5.16
N LEU A 91 -9.54 -10.85 -4.04
CA LEU A 91 -10.52 -11.35 -3.07
C LEU A 91 -11.95 -11.17 -3.59
N VAL A 92 -12.19 -10.14 -4.41
CA VAL A 92 -13.46 -9.91 -5.09
C VAL A 92 -13.22 -9.93 -6.59
N PRO A 93 -13.68 -10.95 -7.33
CA PRO A 93 -13.51 -11.06 -8.77
C PRO A 93 -14.07 -9.84 -9.52
N GLN A 94 -13.49 -9.55 -10.70
CA GLN A 94 -13.96 -8.43 -11.52
C GLN A 94 -15.40 -8.64 -12.01
N ASP A 95 -15.80 -9.87 -12.19
CA ASP A 95 -17.14 -10.31 -12.63
C ASP A 95 -18.06 -10.74 -11.47
N ASP A 96 -17.80 -10.28 -10.25
CA ASP A 96 -18.64 -10.59 -9.08
C ASP A 96 -20.11 -10.23 -9.39
N PRO A 97 -21.05 -11.20 -9.30
CA PRO A 97 -22.43 -11.01 -9.72
C PRO A 97 -23.19 -9.97 -8.89
N ARG A 98 -22.68 -9.60 -7.71
CA ARG A 98 -23.27 -8.59 -6.82
C ARG A 98 -22.93 -7.15 -7.23
N LEU A 99 -21.92 -6.98 -8.07
CA LEU A 99 -21.37 -5.68 -8.43
C LEU A 99 -21.68 -5.30 -9.89
N TYR A 100 -21.78 -4.01 -10.10
CA TYR A 100 -21.58 -3.36 -11.37
C TYR A 100 -20.18 -2.76 -11.37
N THR A 101 -19.36 -3.08 -12.38
CA THR A 101 -17.99 -2.59 -12.53
C THR A 101 -17.79 -1.97 -13.90
N GLU A 102 -17.06 -0.88 -13.99
CA GLU A 102 -16.85 -0.14 -15.22
C GLU A 102 -15.46 0.52 -15.24
N ASP A 103 -14.84 0.51 -16.43
CA ASP A 103 -13.69 1.36 -16.72
C ASP A 103 -14.21 2.71 -17.20
N ILE A 104 -13.87 3.77 -16.48
CA ILE A 104 -14.35 5.11 -16.78
C ILE A 104 -13.21 6.06 -17.13
N THR A 105 -13.56 7.14 -17.79
CA THR A 105 -12.73 8.34 -17.91
C THR A 105 -13.52 9.56 -17.47
N PHE A 106 -12.84 10.53 -16.90
CA PHE A 106 -13.40 11.84 -16.56
C PHE A 106 -12.37 12.94 -16.82
N GLN A 107 -12.86 14.17 -17.00
CA GLN A 107 -11.99 15.31 -17.20
C GLN A 107 -11.33 15.71 -15.90
N GLY A 108 -10.01 15.57 -15.82
CA GLY A 108 -9.17 16.11 -14.76
C GLY A 108 -8.65 17.50 -15.08
N ALA A 109 -7.85 18.05 -14.19
CA ALA A 109 -7.22 19.37 -14.37
C ALA A 109 -6.11 19.39 -15.43
N THR A 110 -5.49 18.23 -15.69
CA THR A 110 -4.37 18.09 -16.65
C THR A 110 -4.71 17.20 -17.84
N GLY A 111 -5.97 16.93 -18.09
CA GLY A 111 -6.46 16.06 -19.17
C GLY A 111 -7.35 14.94 -18.65
N GLU A 112 -7.61 13.94 -19.49
CA GLU A 112 -8.40 12.78 -19.10
C GLU A 112 -7.73 11.96 -18.00
N VAL A 113 -8.54 11.59 -17.00
CA VAL A 113 -8.14 10.65 -15.93
C VAL A 113 -8.97 9.39 -16.07
N ARG A 114 -8.30 8.25 -16.15
CA ARG A 114 -8.90 6.92 -16.17
C ARG A 114 -9.13 6.40 -14.76
N GLY A 115 -10.11 5.54 -14.58
CA GLY A 115 -10.38 4.93 -13.29
C GLY A 115 -11.23 3.68 -13.39
N LYS A 116 -11.25 2.91 -12.30
CA LYS A 116 -12.12 1.76 -12.08
C LYS A 116 -13.25 2.17 -11.16
N LEU A 117 -14.48 2.08 -11.65
CA LEU A 117 -15.68 2.32 -10.86
C LEU A 117 -16.33 1.00 -10.49
N ALA A 118 -16.78 0.88 -9.24
CA ALA A 118 -17.53 -0.28 -8.77
C ALA A 118 -18.67 0.16 -7.84
N ARG A 119 -19.83 -0.50 -7.93
CA ARG A 119 -20.97 -0.28 -7.03
C ARG A 119 -21.81 -1.55 -6.89
N PRO A 120 -22.58 -1.70 -5.81
CA PRO A 120 -23.60 -2.75 -5.75
C PRO A 120 -24.62 -2.63 -6.88
N LYS A 121 -25.19 -3.74 -7.28
CA LYS A 121 -26.35 -3.79 -8.18
C LYS A 121 -27.60 -3.39 -7.41
N THR A 122 -27.86 -2.08 -7.32
CA THR A 122 -29.00 -1.48 -6.63
C THR A 122 -29.43 -0.22 -7.36
N ASP A 123 -30.68 0.17 -7.23
CA ASP A 123 -31.22 1.44 -7.73
C ASP A 123 -31.13 2.58 -6.69
N ALA A 124 -30.71 2.26 -5.46
CA ALA A 124 -30.50 3.27 -4.44
C ALA A 124 -29.27 4.13 -4.71
N ARG A 125 -29.34 5.42 -4.38
CA ARG A 125 -28.16 6.27 -4.37
C ARG A 125 -27.23 5.89 -3.23
N LEU A 126 -25.93 5.94 -3.51
CA LEU A 126 -24.87 5.49 -2.62
C LEU A 126 -23.91 6.63 -2.29
N PRO A 127 -23.37 6.69 -1.06
CA PRO A 127 -22.27 7.60 -0.80
C PRO A 127 -21.03 7.17 -1.62
N GLY A 128 -20.31 8.16 -2.15
CA GLY A 128 -19.09 7.95 -2.93
C GLY A 128 -17.88 7.69 -2.05
N VAL A 129 -16.99 6.79 -2.46
CA VAL A 129 -15.68 6.59 -1.84
C VAL A 129 -14.60 6.57 -2.92
N LEU A 130 -13.68 7.54 -2.85
CA LEU A 130 -12.48 7.57 -3.67
C LEU A 130 -11.43 6.66 -3.05
N VAL A 131 -10.88 5.72 -3.82
CA VAL A 131 -9.85 4.76 -3.41
C VAL A 131 -8.53 5.11 -4.09
N ILE A 132 -7.57 5.65 -3.34
CA ILE A 132 -6.29 6.11 -3.90
C ILE A 132 -5.22 5.06 -3.70
N HIS A 133 -4.61 4.67 -4.82
CA HIS A 133 -3.59 3.63 -4.90
C HIS A 133 -2.27 4.00 -4.20
N GLU A 134 -1.44 2.98 -3.99
CA GLU A 134 -0.07 3.13 -3.52
C GLU A 134 0.84 3.73 -4.61
N ASN A 135 2.15 3.77 -4.38
CA ASN A 135 3.14 4.27 -5.35
C ASN A 135 3.36 3.36 -6.58
N ARG A 136 2.56 2.30 -6.75
CA ARG A 136 2.57 1.40 -7.91
C ARG A 136 1.47 1.67 -8.93
N GLY A 137 0.72 2.76 -8.74
CA GLY A 137 -0.37 3.12 -9.64
C GLY A 137 -1.63 2.27 -9.41
N LEU A 138 -2.58 2.40 -10.34
CA LEU A 138 -3.84 1.66 -10.33
C LEU A 138 -3.59 0.22 -10.84
N ASN A 139 -3.15 -0.65 -9.93
CA ASN A 139 -2.93 -2.07 -10.20
C ASN A 139 -4.16 -2.93 -9.84
N ALA A 140 -4.06 -4.25 -10.06
CA ALA A 140 -5.15 -5.20 -9.79
C ALA A 140 -5.57 -5.19 -8.31
N HIS A 141 -4.64 -5.07 -7.37
CA HIS A 141 -4.93 -4.99 -5.94
C HIS A 141 -5.84 -3.80 -5.59
N ILE A 142 -5.55 -2.61 -6.10
CA ILE A 142 -6.37 -1.42 -5.82
C ILE A 142 -7.73 -1.50 -6.50
N ALA A 143 -7.81 -2.08 -7.69
CA ALA A 143 -9.09 -2.37 -8.35
C ALA A 143 -9.94 -3.35 -7.50
N ASP A 144 -9.32 -4.35 -6.89
CA ASP A 144 -9.97 -5.26 -5.95
C ASP A 144 -10.42 -4.54 -4.66
N VAL A 145 -9.58 -3.67 -4.08
CA VAL A 145 -9.98 -2.84 -2.94
C VAL A 145 -11.21 -1.98 -3.25
N ALA A 146 -11.29 -1.39 -4.45
CA ALA A 146 -12.48 -0.63 -4.87
C ALA A 146 -13.73 -1.52 -4.92
N ARG A 147 -13.62 -2.75 -5.42
CA ARG A 147 -14.74 -3.73 -5.40
C ARG A 147 -15.14 -4.12 -3.97
N ARG A 148 -14.15 -4.31 -3.07
CA ARG A 148 -14.43 -4.57 -1.63
C ARG A 148 -15.21 -3.41 -1.00
N VAL A 149 -14.80 -2.17 -1.27
CA VAL A 149 -15.52 -0.95 -0.82
C VAL A 149 -16.94 -0.94 -1.37
N ALA A 150 -17.11 -1.30 -2.64
CA ALA A 150 -18.43 -1.38 -3.27
C ALA A 150 -19.34 -2.42 -2.61
N LEU A 151 -18.83 -3.61 -2.24
CA LEU A 151 -19.59 -4.62 -1.51
C LEU A 151 -20.09 -4.15 -0.13
N GLU A 152 -19.44 -3.15 0.44
CA GLU A 152 -19.85 -2.52 1.71
C GLU A 152 -20.96 -1.47 1.55
N GLY A 153 -21.44 -1.25 0.32
CA GLY A 153 -22.57 -0.37 0.01
C GLY A 153 -22.18 1.02 -0.46
N PHE A 154 -21.01 1.18 -1.08
CA PHE A 154 -20.53 2.47 -1.58
C PHE A 154 -20.42 2.50 -3.11
N LEU A 155 -20.50 3.69 -3.69
CA LEU A 155 -20.06 3.98 -5.05
C LEU A 155 -18.55 4.24 -5.01
N ALA A 156 -17.74 3.24 -5.34
CA ALA A 156 -16.29 3.28 -5.25
C ALA A 156 -15.66 3.69 -6.58
N LEU A 157 -14.69 4.59 -6.56
CA LEU A 157 -13.88 4.98 -7.71
C LEU A 157 -12.40 4.91 -7.34
N ALA A 158 -11.64 4.14 -8.10
CA ALA A 158 -10.18 4.12 -8.04
C ALA A 158 -9.61 4.81 -9.29
N PRO A 159 -9.18 6.10 -9.20
CA PRO A 159 -8.56 6.80 -10.32
C PRO A 159 -7.09 6.40 -10.50
N ASP A 160 -6.62 6.46 -11.73
CA ASP A 160 -5.21 6.26 -12.08
C ASP A 160 -4.48 7.60 -12.13
N ALA A 161 -3.65 7.87 -11.12
CA ALA A 161 -2.84 9.10 -11.05
C ALA A 161 -1.86 9.24 -12.22
N LEU A 162 -1.47 8.12 -12.84
CA LEU A 162 -0.56 8.11 -13.98
C LEU A 162 -1.27 8.33 -15.33
N SER A 163 -2.59 8.55 -15.36
CA SER A 163 -3.32 8.83 -16.60
C SER A 163 -2.69 9.92 -17.46
N PRO A 164 -2.24 11.07 -16.91
CA PRO A 164 -1.62 12.13 -17.71
C PRO A 164 -0.30 11.76 -18.38
N VAL A 165 0.37 10.71 -17.90
CA VAL A 165 1.67 10.22 -18.42
C VAL A 165 1.55 8.86 -19.10
N GLY A 166 0.33 8.48 -19.54
CA GLY A 166 0.06 7.25 -20.29
C GLY A 166 -0.62 6.15 -19.49
N GLY A 167 -0.79 6.31 -18.18
CA GLY A 167 -1.41 5.36 -17.26
C GLY A 167 -0.43 4.44 -16.57
N THR A 168 -0.97 3.65 -15.64
CA THR A 168 -0.17 2.71 -14.84
C THR A 168 0.43 1.62 -15.73
N PRO A 169 1.78 1.53 -15.84
CA PRO A 169 2.44 0.47 -16.58
C PRO A 169 2.39 -0.86 -15.82
N GLN A 170 2.59 -1.98 -16.53
CA GLN A 170 2.69 -3.31 -15.91
C GLN A 170 3.99 -3.49 -15.08
N ASP A 171 5.06 -2.79 -15.45
CA ASP A 171 6.31 -2.76 -14.68
C ASP A 171 6.15 -1.86 -13.46
N GLU A 172 6.12 -2.47 -12.27
CA GLU A 172 5.96 -1.77 -11.00
C GLU A 172 7.10 -0.78 -10.71
N ASN A 173 8.34 -1.09 -11.09
CA ASN A 173 9.46 -0.16 -10.89
C ASN A 173 9.31 1.09 -11.76
N LYS A 174 8.79 0.91 -12.98
CA LYS A 174 8.46 2.04 -13.85
C LYS A 174 7.30 2.86 -13.27
N ALA A 175 6.28 2.20 -12.71
CA ALA A 175 5.18 2.90 -12.05
C ALA A 175 5.68 3.73 -10.86
N ILE A 176 6.55 3.18 -10.01
CA ILE A 176 7.17 3.88 -8.88
C ILE A 176 7.94 5.11 -9.34
N ALA A 177 8.77 4.99 -10.39
CA ALA A 177 9.51 6.11 -10.94
C ALA A 177 8.57 7.22 -11.43
N LEU A 178 7.55 6.87 -12.22
CA LEU A 178 6.57 7.83 -12.74
C LEU A 178 5.78 8.52 -11.61
N ILE A 179 5.37 7.80 -10.56
CA ILE A 179 4.69 8.39 -9.40
C ILE A 179 5.58 9.40 -8.68
N SER A 180 6.88 9.12 -8.55
CA SER A 180 7.82 10.03 -7.89
C SER A 180 8.07 11.32 -8.68
N GLU A 181 7.83 11.31 -9.99
CA GLU A 181 7.99 12.45 -10.89
C GLU A 181 6.71 13.29 -11.05
N LEU A 182 5.57 12.81 -10.55
CA LEU A 182 4.30 13.54 -10.65
C LEU A 182 4.35 14.89 -9.93
N ASP A 183 3.89 15.93 -10.62
CA ASP A 183 3.63 17.21 -9.95
C ASP A 183 2.48 17.05 -8.95
N GLN A 184 2.80 17.30 -7.68
CA GLN A 184 1.86 17.08 -6.58
C GLN A 184 0.61 17.94 -6.70
N GLN A 185 0.75 19.22 -7.10
CA GLN A 185 -0.39 20.13 -7.18
C GLN A 185 -1.36 19.74 -8.30
N SER A 186 -0.83 19.36 -9.44
CA SER A 186 -1.62 18.86 -10.57
C SER A 186 -2.31 17.54 -10.21
N THR A 187 -1.64 16.65 -9.51
CA THR A 187 -2.20 15.38 -9.04
C THR A 187 -3.35 15.62 -8.04
N ILE A 188 -3.18 16.52 -7.08
CA ILE A 188 -4.26 16.91 -6.14
C ILE A 188 -5.46 17.44 -6.92
N LYS A 189 -5.26 18.32 -7.91
CA LYS A 189 -6.36 18.86 -8.73
C LYS A 189 -7.08 17.78 -9.54
N ASN A 190 -6.36 16.78 -10.06
CA ASN A 190 -6.97 15.64 -10.74
C ASN A 190 -7.82 14.80 -9.79
N PHE A 191 -7.36 14.58 -8.55
CA PHE A 191 -8.14 13.87 -7.54
C PHE A 191 -9.33 14.70 -7.01
N ILE A 192 -9.22 16.03 -6.95
CA ILE A 192 -10.38 16.89 -6.67
C ILE A 192 -11.43 16.72 -7.79
N ALA A 193 -11.02 16.64 -9.06
CA ALA A 193 -11.95 16.33 -10.14
C ALA A 193 -12.60 14.94 -9.99
N ALA A 194 -11.88 13.94 -9.49
CA ALA A 194 -12.45 12.63 -9.16
C ALA A 194 -13.48 12.71 -8.03
N VAL A 195 -13.24 13.54 -7.00
CA VAL A 195 -14.23 13.82 -5.94
C VAL A 195 -15.48 14.46 -6.53
N GLN A 196 -15.33 15.44 -7.42
CA GLN A 196 -16.47 16.08 -8.11
C GLN A 196 -17.24 15.09 -8.99
N TYR A 197 -16.53 14.23 -9.72
CA TYR A 197 -17.14 13.16 -10.51
C TYR A 197 -18.03 12.26 -9.63
N LEU A 198 -17.51 11.76 -8.50
CA LEU A 198 -18.28 10.96 -7.55
C LEU A 198 -19.47 11.74 -6.97
N LYS A 199 -19.25 13.01 -6.58
CA LYS A 199 -20.29 13.85 -5.98
C LYS A 199 -21.47 14.07 -6.93
N SER A 200 -21.19 14.27 -8.23
CA SER A 200 -22.21 14.55 -9.26
C SER A 200 -22.74 13.29 -9.98
N HIS A 201 -22.20 12.11 -9.67
CA HIS A 201 -22.62 10.87 -10.33
C HIS A 201 -24.11 10.58 -10.06
N PRO A 202 -24.91 10.15 -11.08
CA PRO A 202 -26.36 9.91 -10.91
C PRO A 202 -26.73 8.99 -9.76
N MET A 203 -25.87 8.00 -9.47
CA MET A 203 -26.04 7.06 -8.36
C MET A 203 -25.46 7.56 -7.04
N SER A 204 -24.96 8.79 -6.97
CA SER A 204 -24.36 9.34 -5.75
C SER A 204 -25.39 10.06 -4.87
N THR A 205 -25.24 9.94 -3.54
CA THR A 205 -25.93 10.78 -2.58
C THR A 205 -25.34 12.19 -2.50
N GLY A 206 -24.20 12.44 -3.14
CA GLY A 206 -23.44 13.68 -3.06
C GLY A 206 -22.45 13.75 -1.89
N LYS A 207 -22.46 12.77 -0.97
CA LYS A 207 -21.45 12.64 0.10
C LYS A 207 -20.27 11.83 -0.40
N VAL A 208 -19.04 12.33 -0.19
CA VAL A 208 -17.82 11.68 -0.67
C VAL A 208 -16.81 11.49 0.46
N GLY A 209 -16.36 10.26 0.62
CA GLY A 209 -15.21 9.88 1.43
C GLY A 209 -14.01 9.55 0.57
N VAL A 210 -12.83 9.56 1.18
CA VAL A 210 -11.57 9.21 0.53
C VAL A 210 -10.81 8.22 1.40
N VAL A 211 -10.36 7.11 0.82
CA VAL A 211 -9.37 6.21 1.43
C VAL A 211 -8.15 6.14 0.54
N GLY A 212 -6.97 6.14 1.14
CA GLY A 212 -5.72 6.03 0.39
C GLY A 212 -4.66 5.28 1.17
N PHE A 213 -3.76 4.63 0.45
CA PHE A 213 -2.76 3.73 1.00
C PHE A 213 -1.35 4.22 0.66
N CYS A 214 -0.42 4.25 1.63
CA CYS A 214 0.96 4.67 1.42
C CYS A 214 1.06 6.09 0.82
N TRP A 215 1.58 6.24 -0.40
CA TRP A 215 1.54 7.47 -1.18
C TRP A 215 0.11 8.02 -1.30
N GLY A 216 -0.86 7.15 -1.61
CA GLY A 216 -2.27 7.50 -1.66
C GLY A 216 -2.84 7.91 -0.31
N GLY A 217 -2.30 7.41 0.80
CA GLY A 217 -2.64 7.91 2.14
C GLY A 217 -2.19 9.35 2.35
N GLY A 218 -1.01 9.71 1.83
CA GLY A 218 -0.56 11.11 1.75
C GLY A 218 -1.50 11.96 0.90
N MET A 219 -1.95 11.45 -0.25
CA MET A 219 -2.93 12.13 -1.11
C MET A 219 -4.31 12.28 -0.45
N ALA A 220 -4.76 11.30 0.34
CA ALA A 220 -6.00 11.42 1.12
C ALA A 220 -5.93 12.56 2.14
N ASN A 221 -4.78 12.74 2.81
CA ASN A 221 -4.52 13.89 3.66
C ASN A 221 -4.55 15.21 2.86
N GLN A 222 -3.92 15.24 1.67
CA GLN A 222 -3.93 16.43 0.81
C GLN A 222 -5.32 16.76 0.30
N LEU A 223 -6.16 15.78 0.00
CA LEU A 223 -7.55 16.02 -0.38
C LEU A 223 -8.38 16.56 0.79
N ALA A 224 -8.17 16.08 2.01
CA ALA A 224 -8.81 16.63 3.19
C ALA A 224 -8.46 18.12 3.39
N VAL A 225 -7.23 18.54 3.07
CA VAL A 225 -6.76 19.93 3.12
C VAL A 225 -7.35 20.78 2.01
N ASN A 226 -7.39 20.25 0.76
CA ASN A 226 -7.60 21.05 -0.45
C ASN A 226 -9.01 20.93 -1.04
N SER A 227 -9.87 20.05 -0.52
CA SER A 227 -11.23 19.84 -1.02
C SER A 227 -12.26 19.89 0.09
N PRO A 228 -13.10 20.92 0.16
CA PRO A 228 -14.19 21.01 1.14
C PRO A 228 -15.32 20.00 0.87
N ASP A 229 -15.33 19.36 -0.30
CA ASP A 229 -16.32 18.36 -0.69
C ASP A 229 -15.99 16.96 -0.16
N VAL A 230 -14.81 16.75 0.43
CA VAL A 230 -14.47 15.54 1.17
C VAL A 230 -15.09 15.59 2.55
N SER A 231 -16.05 14.70 2.82
CA SER A 231 -16.73 14.61 4.12
C SER A 231 -15.94 13.77 5.13
N ALA A 232 -15.21 12.77 4.67
CA ALA A 232 -14.42 11.85 5.49
C ALA A 232 -13.14 11.42 4.75
N ALA A 233 -12.00 11.41 5.45
CA ALA A 233 -10.75 10.92 4.85
C ALA A 233 -10.07 9.88 5.74
N VAL A 234 -9.62 8.79 5.12
CA VAL A 234 -9.01 7.64 5.79
C VAL A 234 -7.63 7.35 5.19
N PRO A 235 -6.59 8.06 5.61
CA PRO A 235 -5.22 7.75 5.22
C PRO A 235 -4.67 6.53 5.98
N TYR A 236 -4.20 5.52 5.23
CA TYR A 236 -3.43 4.40 5.74
C TYR A 236 -1.95 4.69 5.55
N TYR A 237 -1.18 4.68 6.65
CA TYR A 237 0.28 4.88 6.67
C TYR A 237 0.76 5.95 5.66
N GLY A 238 0.00 7.03 5.58
CA GLY A 238 0.25 8.15 4.68
C GLY A 238 1.03 9.28 5.34
N ARG A 239 1.82 10.00 4.52
CA ARG A 239 2.52 11.21 4.98
C ARG A 239 1.52 12.28 5.43
N GLN A 240 1.82 12.92 6.54
CA GLN A 240 1.02 14.01 7.08
C GLN A 240 1.14 15.27 6.20
N PRO A 241 0.11 16.14 6.17
CA PRO A 241 0.20 17.45 5.54
C PRO A 241 1.06 18.40 6.40
N ALA A 242 1.45 19.53 5.84
CA ALA A 242 2.10 20.58 6.62
C ALA A 242 1.15 21.07 7.75
N ALA A 243 1.70 21.29 8.95
CA ALA A 243 0.90 21.72 10.10
C ALA A 243 0.12 23.03 9.82
N ALA A 244 0.71 23.95 9.04
CA ALA A 244 0.07 25.19 8.64
C ALA A 244 -1.17 25.00 7.75
N ASP A 245 -1.32 23.86 7.10
CA ASP A 245 -2.46 23.56 6.23
C ASP A 245 -3.62 22.86 6.97
N VAL A 246 -3.35 22.27 8.13
CA VAL A 246 -4.33 21.53 8.92
C VAL A 246 -5.60 22.33 9.24
N PRO A 247 -5.56 23.65 9.52
CA PRO A 247 -6.78 24.44 9.76
C PRO A 247 -7.75 24.51 8.56
N LYS A 248 -7.31 24.15 7.36
CA LYS A 248 -8.16 24.08 6.16
C LYS A 248 -9.06 22.85 6.12
N ILE A 249 -8.74 21.82 6.90
CA ILE A 249 -9.45 20.54 6.89
C ILE A 249 -10.87 20.72 7.44
N LYS A 250 -11.86 20.26 6.64
CA LYS A 250 -13.28 20.21 7.03
C LYS A 250 -13.79 18.78 7.20
N ALA A 251 -13.07 17.83 6.62
CA ALA A 251 -13.37 16.41 6.70
C ALA A 251 -13.16 15.87 8.12
N SER A 252 -13.96 14.87 8.52
CA SER A 252 -13.60 14.00 9.62
C SER A 252 -12.45 13.06 9.18
N LEU A 253 -11.50 12.78 10.07
CA LEU A 253 -10.33 11.97 9.76
C LEU A 253 -10.32 10.66 10.55
N LEU A 254 -9.92 9.56 9.89
CA LEU A 254 -9.59 8.30 10.53
C LEU A 254 -8.18 7.88 10.10
N LEU A 255 -7.23 8.01 11.01
CA LEU A 255 -5.81 7.86 10.75
C LEU A 255 -5.33 6.47 11.16
N HIS A 256 -4.82 5.69 10.20
CA HIS A 256 -4.26 4.36 10.43
C HIS A 256 -2.75 4.37 10.22
N TYR A 257 -1.98 4.11 11.29
CA TYR A 257 -0.52 4.08 11.24
C TYR A 257 0.03 2.72 11.69
N ALA A 258 1.10 2.30 11.04
CA ALA A 258 1.85 1.10 11.41
C ALA A 258 2.76 1.39 12.61
N GLY A 259 2.84 0.47 13.59
CA GLY A 259 3.61 0.67 14.81
C GLY A 259 5.12 0.82 14.59
N THR A 260 5.66 0.24 13.49
CA THR A 260 7.09 0.22 13.20
C THR A 260 7.49 1.01 11.94
N ASP A 261 6.69 1.99 11.51
CA ASP A 261 7.00 2.84 10.34
C ASP A 261 7.88 4.03 10.73
N GLU A 262 9.18 3.85 10.68
CA GLU A 262 10.17 4.85 11.07
C GLU A 262 10.21 6.09 10.15
N THR A 263 9.61 6.01 8.96
CA THR A 263 9.55 7.14 7.99
C THR A 263 8.31 8.02 8.18
N ILE A 264 7.19 7.42 8.52
CA ILE A 264 5.91 8.14 8.63
C ILE A 264 5.64 8.58 10.07
N ASN A 265 5.95 7.73 11.05
CA ASN A 265 5.59 7.96 12.45
C ASN A 265 6.22 9.22 13.08
N PRO A 266 7.44 9.66 12.73
CA PRO A 266 8.02 10.90 13.29
C PRO A 266 7.18 12.15 13.05
N GLY A 267 6.35 12.20 12.00
CA GLY A 267 5.46 13.33 11.71
C GLY A 267 4.14 13.33 12.51
N ILE A 268 3.78 12.20 13.15
CA ILE A 268 2.49 12.05 13.83
C ILE A 268 2.31 13.05 14.99
N PRO A 269 3.28 13.26 15.90
CA PRO A 269 3.08 14.17 17.03
C PRO A 269 2.73 15.59 16.57
N ALA A 270 3.47 16.15 15.62
CA ALA A 270 3.20 17.50 15.11
C ALA A 270 1.84 17.59 14.40
N TYR A 271 1.45 16.53 13.69
CA TYR A 271 0.14 16.46 13.04
C TYR A 271 -1.00 16.43 14.06
N VAL A 272 -0.89 15.62 15.10
CA VAL A 272 -1.88 15.53 16.19
C VAL A 272 -2.04 16.87 16.93
N GLU A 273 -0.93 17.55 17.19
CA GLU A 273 -0.95 18.89 17.79
C GLU A 273 -1.71 19.89 16.89
N ALA A 274 -1.43 19.89 15.60
CA ALA A 274 -2.11 20.77 14.64
C ALA A 274 -3.61 20.44 14.52
N LEU A 275 -4.00 19.16 14.50
CA LEU A 275 -5.40 18.73 14.47
C LEU A 275 -6.16 19.18 15.70
N LYS A 276 -5.57 19.05 16.90
CA LYS A 276 -6.15 19.54 18.16
C LYS A 276 -6.32 21.05 18.14
N ALA A 277 -5.26 21.78 17.77
CA ALA A 277 -5.29 23.23 17.70
C ALA A 277 -6.35 23.76 16.73
N ALA A 278 -6.57 23.07 15.61
CA ALA A 278 -7.59 23.40 14.61
C ALA A 278 -8.99 22.83 14.93
N SER A 279 -9.17 22.10 16.03
CA SER A 279 -10.43 21.43 16.40
C SER A 279 -10.98 20.51 15.30
N VAL A 280 -10.10 19.85 14.54
CA VAL A 280 -10.51 18.90 13.52
C VAL A 280 -11.01 17.60 14.17
N ASP A 281 -12.14 17.08 13.69
CA ASP A 281 -12.65 15.76 14.12
C ASP A 281 -11.74 14.65 13.59
N TYR A 282 -11.06 13.94 14.47
CA TYR A 282 -10.16 12.85 14.06
C TYR A 282 -10.15 11.70 15.06
N ARG A 283 -9.86 10.48 14.53
CA ARG A 283 -9.53 9.27 15.27
C ARG A 283 -8.19 8.75 14.76
N LEU A 284 -7.31 8.32 15.65
CA LEU A 284 -5.99 7.79 15.31
C LEU A 284 -5.80 6.40 15.93
N TYR A 285 -5.33 5.46 15.11
CA TYR A 285 -4.98 4.12 15.54
C TYR A 285 -3.57 3.75 15.10
N MET A 286 -2.76 3.32 16.08
CA MET A 286 -1.47 2.68 15.87
C MET A 286 -1.66 1.17 15.94
N TYR A 287 -1.09 0.45 14.97
CA TYR A 287 -1.14 -1.02 14.92
C TYR A 287 0.22 -1.57 15.32
N GLU A 288 0.34 -1.96 16.59
CA GLU A 288 1.58 -2.47 17.16
C GLU A 288 2.11 -3.68 16.37
N GLY A 289 3.41 -3.75 16.15
CA GLY A 289 4.05 -4.81 15.37
C GLY A 289 3.77 -4.80 13.86
N ALA A 290 2.82 -3.98 13.39
CA ALA A 290 2.57 -3.83 11.96
C ALA A 290 3.62 -2.92 11.31
N GLN A 291 3.99 -3.27 10.08
CA GLN A 291 4.91 -2.52 9.24
C GLN A 291 4.14 -1.62 8.24
N HIS A 292 4.85 -0.68 7.61
CA HIS A 292 4.31 0.07 6.47
C HIS A 292 3.70 -0.87 5.43
N ALA A 293 2.55 -0.52 4.85
CA ALA A 293 1.76 -1.36 3.94
C ALA A 293 1.14 -2.62 4.57
N PHE A 294 0.90 -2.65 5.88
CA PHE A 294 0.31 -3.80 6.58
C PHE A 294 -1.06 -4.24 6.05
N ASN A 295 -1.78 -3.35 5.37
CA ASN A 295 -3.12 -3.64 4.82
C ASN A 295 -3.07 -4.32 3.44
N ASN A 296 -1.92 -4.30 2.76
CA ASN A 296 -1.80 -4.83 1.42
C ASN A 296 -1.60 -6.35 1.46
N ASP A 297 -2.68 -7.10 1.23
CA ASP A 297 -2.70 -8.57 1.29
C ASP A 297 -2.01 -9.25 0.09
N THR A 298 -1.62 -8.49 -0.92
CA THR A 298 -0.77 -8.99 -2.00
C THR A 298 0.72 -8.91 -1.65
N ASN A 299 1.09 -8.14 -0.63
CA ASN A 299 2.46 -8.06 -0.11
C ASN A 299 2.62 -8.90 1.16
N LEU A 300 2.81 -10.22 0.99
CA LEU A 300 2.90 -11.16 2.10
C LEU A 300 4.03 -10.86 3.11
N ALA A 301 5.06 -10.14 2.69
CA ALA A 301 6.18 -9.77 3.56
C ALA A 301 5.78 -8.72 4.62
N ARG A 302 4.77 -7.90 4.34
CA ARG A 302 4.32 -6.79 5.19
C ARG A 302 2.90 -6.94 5.69
N TYR A 303 2.12 -7.78 5.03
CA TYR A 303 0.73 -8.00 5.39
C TYR A 303 0.58 -8.48 6.82
N ASN A 304 -0.16 -7.74 7.62
CA ASN A 304 -0.56 -8.14 8.95
C ASN A 304 -2.08 -8.30 8.99
N LYS A 305 -2.54 -9.54 8.87
CA LYS A 305 -3.97 -9.86 8.76
C LYS A 305 -4.80 -9.27 9.90
N GLN A 306 -4.31 -9.37 11.14
CA GLN A 306 -5.03 -8.88 12.31
C GLN A 306 -5.18 -7.35 12.28
N ALA A 307 -4.10 -6.64 11.96
CA ALA A 307 -4.11 -5.18 11.82
C ALA A 307 -4.98 -4.75 10.64
N ALA A 308 -4.86 -5.44 9.48
CA ALA A 308 -5.61 -5.15 8.27
C ALA A 308 -7.13 -5.33 8.47
N ASP A 309 -7.57 -6.46 9.03
CA ASP A 309 -8.98 -6.74 9.28
C ASP A 309 -9.58 -5.69 10.24
N LEU A 310 -8.85 -5.33 11.30
CA LEU A 310 -9.31 -4.35 12.27
C LEU A 310 -9.36 -2.93 11.67
N ALA A 311 -8.35 -2.55 10.89
CA ALA A 311 -8.31 -1.26 10.20
C ALA A 311 -9.42 -1.15 9.16
N TRP A 312 -9.65 -2.22 8.38
CA TRP A 312 -10.74 -2.29 7.40
C TRP A 312 -12.11 -2.13 8.06
N LYS A 313 -12.38 -2.91 9.12
CA LYS A 313 -13.64 -2.77 9.87
C LYS A 313 -13.85 -1.34 10.35
N ARG A 314 -12.84 -0.71 10.95
CA ARG A 314 -12.90 0.68 11.43
C ARG A 314 -13.17 1.67 10.29
N THR A 315 -12.55 1.46 9.13
CA THR A 315 -12.74 2.28 7.93
C THR A 315 -14.18 2.23 7.44
N ILE A 316 -14.73 1.04 7.31
CA ILE A 316 -16.10 0.85 6.83
C ILE A 316 -17.12 1.42 7.83
N ASP A 317 -16.96 1.14 9.12
CA ASP A 317 -17.81 1.71 10.18
C ASP A 317 -17.76 3.24 10.17
N PHE A 318 -16.56 3.82 10.00
CA PHE A 318 -16.37 5.27 9.94
C PHE A 318 -17.03 5.89 8.70
N PHE A 319 -16.90 5.31 7.53
CA PHE A 319 -17.60 5.79 6.34
C PHE A 319 -19.11 5.66 6.49
N LYS A 320 -19.62 4.54 7.03
CA LYS A 320 -21.05 4.39 7.33
C LYS A 320 -21.55 5.43 8.32
N GLU A 321 -20.73 5.87 9.26
CA GLU A 321 -21.05 6.93 10.22
C GLU A 321 -21.06 8.32 9.57
N LYS A 322 -19.97 8.67 8.84
CA LYS A 322 -19.73 10.04 8.37
C LYS A 322 -20.37 10.38 7.01
N LEU A 323 -20.70 9.37 6.21
CA LEU A 323 -21.30 9.57 4.89
C LEU A 323 -22.81 9.30 4.87
N LYS A 324 -23.44 9.13 6.03
CA LYS A 324 -24.90 9.05 6.12
C LYS A 324 -25.56 10.29 5.54
N THR A 325 -26.64 10.09 4.81
CA THR A 325 -27.55 11.14 4.31
C THR A 325 -28.61 11.45 5.33
#